data_98c3021edb40a018f3425fb65c0ee075
#
_entry.id   98c3021edb40a018f3425fb65c0ee075
#
_cell.length_a   1.000
_cell.length_b   1.000
_cell.length_c   1.000
_cell.angle_alpha   90.00
_cell.angle_beta   90.00
_cell.angle_gamma   90.00
#
_symmetry.space_group_name_H-M   'P 1'
#
loop_
_entity.id
_entity.type
_entity.pdbx_description
1 polymer ?
#
loop_
_entity_poly.entity_id
_entity_poly.type
_entity_poly.pdbx_seq_one_letter_code
_entity_poly.pdbx_strand_id
1 'polypeptide(L)'
;MQSTLLVIGFVYPEPNSSAAGIRMLQLIEAFQSHNYNITFATTCKKSEYAFDLESIGVKVVEIELNHSSFDAFVKTLNPAIVLFDRFMTEEQFGWRVSEHCPSALKILDTEDL
;
A
#
# COMPACT_ATOMS: atom_id res chain seq x y z
N MET A 1 8.48 4.44 -19.14
CA MET A 1 7.65 5.10 -18.13
C MET A 1 7.29 4.09 -17.03
N GLN A 2 7.49 4.46 -15.78
CA GLN A 2 7.19 3.57 -14.67
C GLN A 2 5.69 3.55 -14.37
N SER A 3 5.18 2.36 -14.06
CA SER A 3 3.83 2.22 -13.53
C SER A 3 3.86 2.39 -12.00
N THR A 4 2.75 2.79 -11.43
CA THR A 4 2.65 2.98 -9.99
C THR A 4 1.89 1.84 -9.33
N LEU A 5 2.50 1.29 -8.27
CA LEU A 5 1.82 0.38 -7.36
C LEU A 5 1.50 1.16 -6.08
N LEU A 6 0.23 1.14 -5.70
CA LEU A 6 -0.18 1.65 -4.40
C LEU A 6 -0.36 0.47 -3.46
N VAL A 7 0.38 0.45 -2.36
CA VAL A 7 0.16 -0.52 -1.28
C VAL A 7 -0.65 0.19 -0.20
N ILE A 8 -1.80 -0.37 0.15
CA ILE A 8 -2.57 0.12 1.29
C ILE A 8 -2.26 -0.82 2.44
N GLY A 9 -1.41 -0.34 3.36
CA GLY A 9 -0.90 -1.15 4.44
C GLY A 9 -1.77 -1.08 5.68
N PHE A 10 -1.99 -2.22 6.31
CA PHE A 10 -2.68 -2.29 7.59
C PHE A 10 -1.81 -1.69 8.69
N VAL A 11 -0.52 -2.02 8.65
CA VAL A 11 0.51 -1.47 9.53
C VAL A 11 1.77 -1.26 8.72
N TYR A 12 2.73 -0.52 9.26
CA TYR A 12 4.06 -0.43 8.66
C TYR A 12 4.76 -1.78 8.75
N PRO A 13 5.58 -2.13 7.74
CA PRO A 13 6.39 -3.34 7.82
C PRO A 13 7.39 -3.23 8.97
N GLU A 14 7.44 -4.27 9.80
CA GLU A 14 8.38 -4.38 10.92
C GLU A 14 9.12 -5.70 10.79
N PRO A 15 10.12 -5.78 9.89
CA PRO A 15 10.75 -7.06 9.54
C PRO A 15 11.46 -7.75 10.70
N ASN A 16 11.88 -6.99 11.71
CA ASN A 16 12.51 -7.58 12.88
C ASN A 16 11.51 -8.09 13.91
N SER A 17 10.22 -7.82 13.71
CA SER A 17 9.17 -8.18 14.66
C SER A 17 8.16 -9.17 14.11
N SER A 18 8.05 -9.30 12.78
CA SER A 18 7.01 -10.15 12.20
C SER A 18 7.40 -10.70 10.82
N ALA A 19 6.89 -11.90 10.54
CA ALA A 19 7.04 -12.51 9.22
C ALA A 19 6.27 -11.71 8.15
N ALA A 20 5.14 -11.12 8.54
CA ALA A 20 4.34 -10.29 7.64
C ALA A 20 5.13 -9.08 7.15
N GLY A 21 5.93 -8.48 8.02
CA GLY A 21 6.79 -7.37 7.66
C GLY A 21 7.86 -7.75 6.64
N ILE A 22 8.48 -8.91 6.84
CA ILE A 22 9.46 -9.45 5.89
C ILE A 22 8.81 -9.69 4.53
N ARG A 23 7.64 -10.33 4.53
CA ARG A 23 6.91 -10.63 3.30
C ARG A 23 6.55 -9.36 2.54
N MET A 24 6.07 -8.33 3.24
CA MET A 24 5.69 -7.07 2.60
C MET A 24 6.90 -6.42 1.93
N LEU A 25 8.07 -6.41 2.57
CA LEU A 25 9.27 -5.86 1.97
C LEU A 25 9.69 -6.65 0.73
N GLN A 26 9.54 -7.97 0.76
CA GLN A 26 9.84 -8.81 -0.40
C GLN A 26 8.93 -8.49 -1.58
N LEU A 27 7.63 -8.27 -1.32
CA LEU A 27 6.68 -7.90 -2.35
C LEU A 27 7.04 -6.54 -2.96
N ILE A 28 7.35 -5.57 -2.11
CA ILE A 28 7.74 -4.24 -2.58
C ILE A 28 8.98 -4.32 -3.46
N GLU A 29 10.00 -5.04 -3.03
CA GLU A 29 11.23 -5.21 -3.81
C GLU A 29 10.98 -5.89 -5.14
N ALA A 30 10.09 -6.90 -5.15
CA ALA A 30 9.75 -7.60 -6.39
C ALA A 30 9.11 -6.66 -7.41
N PHE A 31 8.17 -5.81 -6.96
CA PHE A 31 7.55 -4.83 -7.86
C PHE A 31 8.54 -3.76 -8.31
N GLN A 32 9.43 -3.33 -7.43
CA GLN A 32 10.48 -2.38 -7.82
C GLN A 32 11.38 -2.97 -8.90
N SER A 33 11.71 -4.26 -8.80
CA SER A 33 12.55 -4.91 -9.80
C SER A 33 11.86 -5.04 -11.16
N HIS A 34 10.54 -4.89 -11.20
CA HIS A 34 9.75 -4.89 -12.43
C HIS A 34 9.35 -3.48 -12.85
N ASN A 35 10.11 -2.50 -12.40
CA ASN A 35 9.97 -1.11 -12.82
C ASN A 35 8.69 -0.42 -12.35
N TYR A 36 8.24 -0.74 -11.13
CA TYR A 36 7.13 -0.03 -10.50
C TYR A 36 7.63 1.01 -9.52
N ASN A 37 6.99 2.18 -9.55
CA ASN A 37 7.06 3.14 -8.45
C ASN A 37 6.16 2.64 -7.33
N ILE A 38 6.62 2.69 -6.10
CA ILE A 38 5.83 2.22 -4.98
C ILE A 38 5.42 3.40 -4.10
N THR A 39 4.12 3.49 -3.83
CA THR A 39 3.58 4.38 -2.81
C THR A 39 2.94 3.50 -1.75
N PHE A 40 3.33 3.71 -0.50
CA PHE A 40 2.78 2.99 0.65
C PHE A 40 1.90 3.95 1.43
N ALA A 41 0.63 3.62 1.56
CA ALA A 41 -0.35 4.46 2.26
C ALA A 41 -0.94 3.66 3.41
N THR A 42 -1.11 4.29 4.57
CA THR A 42 -1.66 3.62 5.73
C THR A 42 -2.31 4.62 6.68
N THR A 43 -3.30 4.15 7.44
CA THR A 43 -3.90 4.93 8.52
C THR A 43 -3.13 4.76 9.83
N CYS A 44 -2.22 3.79 9.87
CA CYS A 44 -1.46 3.48 11.07
C CYS A 44 -0.36 4.50 11.31
N LYS A 45 -0.04 4.73 12.57
CA LYS A 45 1.09 5.58 12.92
C LYS A 45 2.39 4.77 12.89
N LYS A 46 3.46 5.43 12.50
CA LYS A 46 4.77 4.79 12.41
C LYS A 46 5.31 4.51 13.81
N SER A 47 5.68 3.25 14.06
CA SER A 47 6.33 2.85 15.31
C SER A 47 7.84 3.00 15.18
N GLU A 48 8.55 2.86 16.30
CA GLU A 48 10.01 2.88 16.28
C GLU A 48 10.62 1.67 15.60
N TYR A 49 9.84 0.59 15.45
CA TYR A 49 10.29 -0.65 14.79
C TYR A 49 9.98 -0.68 13.29
N ALA A 50 9.29 0.34 12.79
CA ALA A 50 8.90 0.37 11.39
C ALA A 50 10.12 0.51 10.50
N PHE A 51 10.15 -0.27 9.44
CA PHE A 51 11.20 -0.14 8.43
C PHE A 51 11.11 1.23 7.76
N ASP A 52 12.25 1.85 7.49
CA ASP A 52 12.31 3.13 6.78
C ASP A 52 12.10 2.89 5.27
N LEU A 53 10.83 2.90 4.86
CA LEU A 53 10.46 2.65 3.47
C LEU A 53 11.03 3.69 2.52
N GLU A 54 11.17 4.92 2.98
CA GLU A 54 11.71 5.98 2.13
C GLU A 54 13.16 5.73 1.76
N SER A 55 13.90 4.99 2.61
CA SER A 55 15.30 4.65 2.33
C SER A 55 15.46 3.74 1.12
N ILE A 56 14.41 3.04 0.72
CA ILE A 56 14.43 2.18 -0.48
C ILE A 56 13.62 2.76 -1.63
N GLY A 57 13.32 4.04 -1.55
CA GLY A 57 12.66 4.74 -2.65
C GLY A 57 11.15 4.65 -2.67
N VAL A 58 10.53 4.20 -1.58
CA VAL A 58 9.07 4.11 -1.48
C VAL A 58 8.53 5.43 -0.94
N LYS A 59 7.51 5.97 -1.60
CA LYS A 59 6.82 7.16 -1.11
C LYS A 59 5.82 6.73 -0.04
N VAL A 60 5.82 7.40 1.10
CA VAL A 60 4.93 7.08 2.22
C VAL A 60 3.89 8.18 2.39
N VAL A 61 2.63 7.78 2.50
CA VAL A 61 1.51 8.72 2.63
C VAL A 61 0.60 8.27 3.77
N GLU A 62 0.23 9.22 4.62
CA GLU A 62 -0.78 8.97 5.65
C GLU A 62 -2.15 9.19 5.05
N ILE A 63 -3.07 8.24 5.26
CA ILE A 63 -4.43 8.32 4.74
C ILE A 63 -5.43 8.23 5.89
N GLU A 64 -6.64 8.74 5.64
CA GLU A 64 -7.69 8.75 6.64
C GLU A 64 -8.81 7.78 6.26
N LEU A 65 -9.32 7.08 7.27
CA LEU A 65 -10.43 6.16 7.11
C LEU A 65 -11.74 6.94 6.93
N ASN A 66 -12.58 6.50 6.01
CA ASN A 66 -13.91 7.08 5.76
C ASN A 66 -13.86 8.58 5.48
N HIS A 67 -12.88 9.01 4.72
CA HIS A 67 -12.68 10.42 4.42
C HIS A 67 -12.43 10.63 2.94
N SER A 68 -13.03 11.69 2.40
CA SER A 68 -12.92 12.00 0.97
C SER A 68 -11.49 12.39 0.53
N SER A 69 -10.62 12.70 1.47
CA SER A 69 -9.22 12.98 1.13
C SER A 69 -8.54 11.79 0.48
N PHE A 70 -8.92 10.56 0.86
CA PHE A 70 -8.40 9.37 0.21
C PHE A 70 -8.82 9.33 -1.26
N ASP A 71 -10.06 9.71 -1.55
CA ASP A 71 -10.59 9.67 -2.92
C ASP A 71 -9.77 10.59 -3.84
N ALA A 72 -9.50 11.80 -3.37
CA ALA A 72 -8.68 12.76 -4.11
C ALA A 72 -7.25 12.24 -4.30
N PHE A 73 -6.69 11.64 -3.26
CA PHE A 73 -5.35 11.08 -3.29
C PHE A 73 -5.22 9.96 -4.33
N VAL A 74 -6.11 8.96 -4.29
CA VAL A 74 -6.00 7.81 -5.19
C VAL A 74 -6.29 8.22 -6.63
N LYS A 75 -7.20 9.15 -6.83
CA LYS A 75 -7.53 9.65 -8.16
C LYS A 75 -6.32 10.37 -8.78
N THR A 76 -5.68 11.22 -8.00
CA THR A 76 -4.49 11.95 -8.45
C THR A 76 -3.32 11.01 -8.70
N LEU A 77 -3.10 10.04 -7.82
CA LEU A 77 -2.03 9.07 -7.97
C LEU A 77 -2.23 8.18 -9.19
N ASN A 78 -3.47 7.81 -9.46
CA ASN A 78 -3.86 6.99 -10.60
C ASN A 78 -2.99 5.73 -10.74
N PRO A 79 -2.97 4.86 -9.73
CA PRO A 79 -2.11 3.68 -9.74
C PRO A 79 -2.59 2.65 -10.76
N ALA A 80 -1.64 1.91 -11.35
CA ALA A 80 -1.96 0.78 -12.23
C ALA A 80 -2.45 -0.41 -11.41
N ILE A 81 -1.89 -0.59 -10.22
CA ILE A 81 -2.19 -1.71 -9.31
C ILE A 81 -2.36 -1.16 -7.90
N VAL A 82 -3.37 -1.68 -7.19
CA VAL A 82 -3.55 -1.42 -5.76
C VAL A 82 -3.46 -2.75 -5.03
N LEU A 83 -2.51 -2.85 -4.12
CA LEU A 83 -2.31 -4.03 -3.29
C LEU A 83 -2.85 -3.74 -1.89
N PHE A 84 -3.86 -4.51 -1.48
CA PHE A 84 -4.44 -4.37 -0.15
C PHE A 84 -3.76 -5.35 0.79
N ASP A 85 -3.08 -4.81 1.80
CA ASP A 85 -2.44 -5.60 2.83
C ASP A 85 -3.50 -6.05 3.83
N ARG A 86 -3.90 -7.30 3.73
CA ARG A 86 -4.92 -7.94 4.55
C ARG A 86 -6.35 -7.55 4.18
N PHE A 87 -7.25 -8.39 4.58
CA PHE A 87 -8.67 -8.26 4.26
C PHE A 87 -9.28 -6.95 4.77
N MET A 88 -8.84 -6.49 5.93
CA MET A 88 -9.39 -5.28 6.54
C MET A 88 -9.18 -4.05 5.67
N THR A 89 -8.00 -3.89 5.06
CA THR A 89 -7.75 -2.72 4.22
C THR A 89 -8.60 -2.74 2.96
N GLU A 90 -8.83 -3.93 2.41
CA GLU A 90 -9.70 -4.06 1.24
C GLU A 90 -11.14 -3.68 1.59
N GLU A 91 -11.64 -4.11 2.74
CA GLU A 91 -12.97 -3.72 3.18
C GLU A 91 -13.10 -2.21 3.37
N GLN A 92 -12.07 -1.58 3.92
CA GLN A 92 -12.10 -0.16 4.23
C GLN A 92 -11.94 0.73 2.99
N PHE A 93 -11.14 0.31 2.03
CA PHE A 93 -10.74 1.18 0.92
C PHE A 93 -11.08 0.64 -0.48
N GLY A 94 -11.39 -0.65 -0.59
CA GLY A 94 -11.59 -1.28 -1.90
C GLY A 94 -12.67 -0.63 -2.74
N TRP A 95 -13.82 -0.32 -2.13
CA TRP A 95 -14.93 0.29 -2.85
C TRP A 95 -14.59 1.70 -3.32
N ARG A 96 -13.77 2.44 -2.55
CA ARG A 96 -13.33 3.78 -2.93
C ARG A 96 -12.37 3.72 -4.12
N VAL A 97 -11.47 2.74 -4.12
CA VAL A 97 -10.57 2.52 -5.25
C VAL A 97 -11.36 2.16 -6.49
N SER A 98 -12.35 1.28 -6.37
CA SER A 98 -13.18 0.89 -7.51
C SER A 98 -13.95 2.07 -8.09
N GLU A 99 -14.41 2.99 -7.23
CA GLU A 99 -15.16 4.14 -7.67
C GLU A 99 -14.28 5.19 -8.34
N HIS A 100 -13.09 5.45 -7.81
CA HIS A 100 -12.25 6.55 -8.26
C HIS A 100 -11.11 6.12 -9.19
N CYS A 101 -10.78 4.84 -9.22
CA CYS A 101 -9.77 4.28 -10.12
C CYS A 101 -10.25 2.93 -10.67
N PRO A 102 -11.33 2.93 -11.46
CA PRO A 102 -11.92 1.66 -11.94
C PRO A 102 -10.99 0.83 -12.81
N SER A 103 -9.97 1.45 -13.40
CA SER A 103 -9.02 0.74 -14.25
C SER A 103 -7.89 0.06 -13.50
N ALA A 104 -7.73 0.37 -12.20
CA ALA A 104 -6.65 -0.21 -11.42
C ALA A 104 -6.91 -1.69 -11.14
N LEU A 105 -5.87 -2.51 -11.29
CA LEU A 105 -5.93 -3.90 -10.88
C LEU A 105 -5.85 -3.95 -9.36
N LYS A 106 -6.82 -4.60 -8.73
CA LYS A 106 -6.85 -4.74 -7.27
C LYS A 106 -6.38 -6.12 -6.86
N ILE A 107 -5.41 -6.18 -5.97
CA ILE A 107 -4.85 -7.43 -5.45
C ILE A 107 -5.03 -7.43 -3.94
N LEU A 108 -5.56 -8.53 -3.41
CA LEU A 108 -5.68 -8.71 -1.96
C LEU A 108 -4.61 -9.69 -1.50
N ASP A 109 -3.78 -9.24 -0.56
CA ASP A 109 -2.80 -10.10 0.09
C ASP A 109 -3.32 -10.43 1.48
N THR A 110 -3.82 -11.64 1.64
CA THR A 110 -4.53 -12.01 2.86
C THR A 110 -3.62 -12.20 4.07
N GLU A 111 -2.48 -12.82 3.90
CA GLU A 111 -1.49 -13.09 4.95
C GLU A 111 -2.01 -13.74 6.23
N ASP A 112 -3.27 -14.02 6.34
CA ASP A 112 -3.91 -14.42 7.59
C ASP A 112 -3.97 -15.92 7.76
N LEU A 113 -2.89 -16.58 7.56
CA LEU A 113 -2.91 -18.05 7.67
C LEU A 113 -2.24 -18.55 8.92
#